data_d7d780866d9faf4a6af12fb1ecc89172
#
_entry.id   d7d780866d9faf4a6af12fb1ecc89172
#
_cell.length_a   1.000
_cell.length_b   1.000
_cell.length_c   1.000
_cell.angle_alpha   90.00
_cell.angle_beta   90.00
_cell.angle_gamma   90.00
#
_symmetry.space_group_name_H-M   'P 1'
#
loop_
_entity.id
_entity.type
_entity.pdbx_description
1 polymer ?
#
loop_
_entity_poly.entity_id
_entity_poly.type
_entity_poly.pdbx_seq_one_letter_code
_entity_poly.pdbx_strand_id
1 'polypeptide(L)'
;MKIEFTNRAVRDLREISGYCRKQFGDRVTAALETRIRDVVTNIADYPERAPRVEGRPGMRVVPLVRYPFKIFYRTVGDTVRIVHIRHAARRPWTGGAR
;
A
#
# COMPACT_ATOMS: atom_id res chain seq x y z
N MET A 1 -7.96 13.25 6.29
CA MET A 1 -6.99 13.74 5.29
C MET A 1 -7.35 13.26 3.91
N LYS A 2 -6.92 13.98 2.90
CA LYS A 2 -7.11 13.55 1.51
C LYS A 2 -6.20 12.35 1.23
N ILE A 3 -6.61 11.55 0.25
CA ILE A 3 -5.85 10.36 -0.16
C ILE A 3 -5.47 10.51 -1.63
N GLU A 4 -4.21 10.25 -1.93
CA GLU A 4 -3.68 10.32 -3.28
C GLU A 4 -2.83 9.09 -3.53
N PHE A 5 -2.96 8.50 -4.73
CA PHE A 5 -2.12 7.38 -5.14
C PHE A 5 -1.13 7.86 -6.19
N THR A 6 0.14 7.55 -6.01
CA THR A 6 1.15 7.81 -7.03
C THR A 6 0.90 6.92 -8.25
N ASN A 7 1.47 7.28 -9.38
CA ASN A 7 1.38 6.44 -10.57
C ASN A 7 1.91 5.04 -10.30
N ARG A 8 2.96 4.92 -9.51
CA ARG A 8 3.51 3.63 -9.14
C ARG A 8 2.50 2.82 -8.33
N ALA A 9 1.87 3.45 -7.33
CA ALA A 9 0.89 2.76 -6.50
C ALA A 9 -0.30 2.29 -7.33
N VAL A 10 -0.75 3.08 -8.30
CA VAL A 10 -1.83 2.68 -9.21
C VAL A 10 -1.42 1.45 -10.02
N ARG A 11 -0.20 1.44 -10.54
CA ARG A 11 0.30 0.27 -11.28
C ARG A 11 0.39 -0.95 -10.38
N ASP A 12 0.88 -0.77 -9.15
CA ASP A 12 0.96 -1.86 -8.19
C ASP A 12 -0.42 -2.46 -7.95
N LEU A 13 -1.43 -1.61 -7.74
CA LEU A 13 -2.80 -2.08 -7.52
C LEU A 13 -3.32 -2.88 -8.70
N ARG A 14 -3.09 -2.40 -9.91
CA ARG A 14 -3.54 -3.10 -11.12
C ARG A 14 -2.87 -4.47 -11.25
N GLU A 15 -1.58 -4.53 -10.99
CA GLU A 15 -0.84 -5.78 -11.06
C GLU A 15 -1.29 -6.76 -9.99
N ILE A 16 -1.47 -6.29 -8.77
CA ILE A 16 -1.91 -7.12 -7.65
C ILE A 16 -3.31 -7.66 -7.92
N SER A 17 -4.24 -6.78 -8.32
CA SER A 17 -5.62 -7.19 -8.61
C SER A 17 -5.69 -8.14 -9.79
N GLY A 18 -4.92 -7.88 -10.84
CA GLY A 18 -4.89 -8.72 -12.02
C GLY A 18 -4.37 -10.12 -11.72
N TYR A 19 -3.28 -10.20 -10.97
CA TYR A 19 -2.71 -11.48 -10.56
C TYR A 19 -3.70 -12.25 -9.66
N CYS A 20 -4.26 -11.56 -8.68
CA CYS A 20 -5.19 -12.17 -7.74
C CYS A 20 -6.42 -12.73 -8.46
N ARG A 21 -6.98 -11.96 -9.39
CA ARG A 21 -8.15 -12.39 -10.16
C ARG A 21 -7.84 -13.62 -10.99
N LYS A 22 -6.68 -13.64 -11.60
CA LYS A 22 -6.26 -14.76 -12.44
C LYS A 22 -6.03 -16.04 -11.63
N GLN A 23 -5.48 -15.91 -10.42
CA GLN A 23 -5.15 -17.07 -9.59
C GLN A 23 -6.29 -17.52 -8.69
N PHE A 24 -7.12 -16.60 -8.20
CA PHE A 24 -8.07 -16.89 -7.14
C PHE A 24 -9.50 -16.44 -7.47
N GLY A 25 -9.72 -15.78 -8.59
CA GLY A 25 -11.05 -15.36 -9.04
C GLY A 25 -11.52 -14.03 -8.47
N ASP A 26 -12.73 -13.64 -8.91
CA ASP A 26 -13.26 -12.31 -8.62
C ASP A 26 -13.60 -12.09 -7.15
N ARG A 27 -14.11 -13.11 -6.48
CA ARG A 27 -14.53 -12.97 -5.08
C ARG A 27 -13.33 -12.66 -4.18
N VAL A 28 -12.25 -13.40 -4.34
CA VAL A 28 -11.04 -13.20 -3.53
C VAL A 28 -10.44 -11.85 -3.85
N THR A 29 -10.42 -11.46 -5.12
CA THR A 29 -9.88 -10.17 -5.54
C THR A 29 -10.70 -9.02 -4.94
N ALA A 30 -12.02 -9.12 -4.94
CA ALA A 30 -12.88 -8.09 -4.35
C ALA A 30 -12.61 -7.96 -2.84
N ALA A 31 -12.40 -9.06 -2.15
CA ALA A 31 -12.08 -9.03 -0.72
C ALA A 31 -10.74 -8.35 -0.46
N LEU A 32 -9.74 -8.63 -1.29
CA LEU A 32 -8.43 -7.97 -1.19
C LEU A 32 -8.55 -6.47 -1.42
N GLU A 33 -9.27 -6.08 -2.46
CA GLU A 33 -9.45 -4.67 -2.79
C GLU A 33 -10.18 -3.91 -1.67
N THR A 34 -11.19 -4.54 -1.06
CA THR A 34 -11.89 -3.96 0.07
C THR A 34 -10.92 -3.78 1.25
N ARG A 35 -10.09 -4.78 1.50
CA ARG A 35 -9.10 -4.68 2.59
C ARG A 35 -8.12 -3.54 2.37
N ILE A 36 -7.63 -3.40 1.13
CA ILE A 36 -6.72 -2.29 0.80
C ILE A 36 -7.42 -0.95 1.05
N ARG A 37 -8.67 -0.81 0.61
CA ARG A 37 -9.44 0.42 0.82
C ARG A 37 -9.61 0.73 2.30
N ASP A 38 -9.92 -0.29 3.11
CA ASP A 38 -10.12 -0.09 4.54
C ASP A 38 -8.83 0.34 5.22
N VAL A 39 -7.71 -0.26 4.86
CA VAL A 39 -6.40 0.11 5.42
C VAL A 39 -6.03 1.53 5.02
N VAL A 40 -6.24 1.91 3.77
CA VAL A 40 -5.93 3.26 3.28
C VAL A 40 -6.80 4.29 4.01
N THR A 41 -8.09 4.00 4.22
CA THR A 41 -8.98 4.88 4.98
C THR A 41 -8.49 5.04 6.41
N ASN A 42 -8.06 3.95 7.04
CA ASN A 42 -7.51 3.99 8.39
C ASN A 42 -6.23 4.80 8.45
N ILE A 43 -5.37 4.68 7.44
CA ILE A 43 -4.16 5.52 7.35
C ILE A 43 -4.54 7.00 7.30
N ALA A 44 -5.54 7.36 6.53
CA ALA A 44 -5.97 8.75 6.42
C ALA A 44 -6.51 9.29 7.73
N ASP A 45 -7.15 8.44 8.53
CA ASP A 45 -7.66 8.84 9.85
C ASP A 45 -6.55 8.95 10.90
N TYR A 46 -5.52 8.12 10.79
CA TYR A 46 -4.43 8.05 11.78
C TYR A 46 -3.07 7.97 11.10
N PRO A 47 -2.66 9.01 10.40
CA PRO A 47 -1.48 8.92 9.50
C PRO A 47 -0.16 8.73 10.23
N GLU A 48 -0.10 9.03 11.53
CA GLU A 48 1.16 8.90 12.28
C GLU A 48 1.26 7.61 13.10
N ARG A 49 0.26 6.74 12.99
CA ARG A 49 0.24 5.51 13.78
C ARG A 49 1.23 4.46 13.29
N ALA A 50 1.44 4.38 11.98
CA ALA A 50 2.29 3.36 11.39
C ALA A 50 3.77 3.63 11.63
N PRO A 51 4.59 2.57 11.71
CA PRO A 51 6.03 2.75 11.90
C PRO A 51 6.68 3.41 10.69
N ARG A 52 7.77 4.12 10.96
CA ARG A 52 8.56 4.75 9.90
C ARG A 52 9.46 3.72 9.24
N VAL A 53 9.74 3.95 7.97
CA VAL A 53 10.67 3.12 7.22
C VAL A 53 12.08 3.64 7.46
N GLU A 54 12.95 2.78 7.96
CA GLU A 54 14.33 3.14 8.21
C GLU A 54 15.03 3.55 6.92
N GLY A 55 15.78 4.63 6.97
CA GLY A 55 16.51 5.13 5.82
C GLY A 55 15.66 5.86 4.79
N ARG A 56 14.38 6.04 5.05
CA ARG A 56 13.46 6.75 4.13
C ARG A 56 12.69 7.81 4.89
N PRO A 57 13.26 9.02 5.06
CA PRO A 57 12.60 10.07 5.84
C PRO A 57 11.17 10.34 5.39
N GLY A 58 10.27 10.41 6.36
CA GLY A 58 8.86 10.68 6.12
C GLY A 58 8.05 9.49 5.61
N MET A 59 8.70 8.39 5.26
CA MET A 59 8.00 7.21 4.75
C MET A 59 7.54 6.33 5.91
N ARG A 60 6.31 5.83 5.80
CA ARG A 60 5.74 4.88 6.76
C ARG A 60 5.23 3.65 6.03
N VAL A 61 5.04 2.56 6.76
CA VAL A 61 4.62 1.29 6.16
C VAL A 61 3.56 0.62 7.02
N VAL A 62 2.53 0.07 6.35
CA VAL A 62 1.46 -0.70 7.00
C VAL A 62 1.33 -2.03 6.30
N PRO A 63 1.41 -3.15 7.03
CA PRO A 63 1.13 -4.46 6.43
C PRO A 63 -0.38 -4.67 6.32
N LEU A 64 -0.80 -5.39 5.28
CA LEU A 64 -2.17 -5.88 5.19
C LEU A 64 -2.25 -7.17 5.98
N VAL A 65 -3.08 -7.17 7.03
CA VAL A 65 -3.30 -8.39 7.80
C VAL A 65 -4.00 -9.42 6.92
N ARG A 66 -3.50 -10.65 6.90
CA ARG A 66 -4.00 -11.80 6.12
C ARG A 66 -3.62 -11.79 4.65
N TYR A 67 -3.00 -10.73 4.17
CA TYR A 67 -2.54 -10.65 2.78
C TYR A 67 -1.06 -10.31 2.77
N PRO A 68 -0.29 -10.86 1.86
CA PRO A 68 1.16 -10.70 1.89
C PRO A 68 1.64 -9.40 1.25
N PHE A 69 1.00 -8.29 1.58
CA PHE A 69 1.35 -7.00 0.99
C PHE A 69 1.58 -5.95 2.06
N LYS A 70 2.41 -4.95 1.73
CA LYS A 70 2.69 -3.79 2.58
C LYS A 70 2.40 -2.53 1.79
N ILE A 71 1.79 -1.55 2.44
CA ILE A 71 1.49 -0.25 1.87
C ILE A 71 2.48 0.77 2.41
N PHE A 72 3.21 1.42 1.51
CA PHE A 72 4.14 2.48 1.85
C PHE A 72 3.50 3.82 1.55
N TYR A 73 3.56 4.75 2.49
CA TYR A 73 2.93 6.05 2.31
C TYR A 73 3.71 7.14 3.02
N ARG A 74 3.40 8.39 2.69
CA ARG A 74 3.88 9.56 3.39
C ARG A 74 2.77 10.61 3.43
N THR A 75 2.89 11.57 4.35
CA THR A 75 1.96 12.69 4.39
C THR A 75 2.62 13.90 3.75
N VAL A 76 1.87 14.64 2.95
CA VAL A 76 2.30 15.87 2.31
C VAL A 76 1.17 16.87 2.53
N GLY A 77 1.41 17.85 3.42
CA GLY A 77 0.35 18.78 3.82
C GLY A 77 -0.81 18.02 4.46
N ASP A 78 -2.00 18.18 3.91
CA ASP A 78 -3.22 17.52 4.39
C ASP A 78 -3.53 16.24 3.62
N THR A 79 -2.57 15.72 2.87
CA THR A 79 -2.77 14.59 1.97
C THR A 79 -1.92 13.40 2.41
N VAL A 80 -2.54 12.22 2.45
CA VAL A 80 -1.82 10.95 2.56
C VAL A 80 -1.52 10.50 1.15
N ARG A 81 -0.25 10.34 0.82
CA ARG A 81 0.17 9.89 -0.50
C ARG A 81 0.61 8.42 -0.40
N ILE A 82 -0.15 7.55 -1.05
CA ILE A 82 0.19 6.13 -1.14
C ILE A 82 1.25 6.00 -2.23
N VAL A 83 2.45 5.59 -1.84
CA VAL A 83 3.62 5.63 -2.72
C VAL A 83 3.87 4.31 -3.42
N HIS A 84 3.65 3.21 -2.72
CA HIS A 84 4.02 1.90 -3.24
C HIS A 84 3.28 0.83 -2.46
N ILE A 85 2.85 -0.22 -3.14
CA ILE A 85 2.27 -1.41 -2.52
C ILE A 85 3.07 -2.58 -3.05
N ARG A 86 3.68 -3.37 -2.15
CA ARG A 86 4.53 -4.46 -2.58
C ARG A 86 4.27 -5.73 -1.79
N HIS A 87 4.67 -6.83 -2.38
CA HIS A 87 4.59 -8.14 -1.74
C HIS A 87 5.60 -8.22 -0.60
N ALA A 88 5.14 -8.61 0.59
CA ALA A 88 5.96 -8.61 1.80
C ALA A 88 7.10 -9.62 1.74
N ALA A 89 6.96 -10.70 0.96
CA ALA A 89 7.96 -11.74 0.87
C ALA A 89 9.11 -11.41 -0.09
N ARG A 90 8.99 -10.32 -0.85
CA ARG A 90 10.08 -9.90 -1.74
C ARG A 90 11.16 -9.22 -0.90
N ARG A 91 12.37 -9.09 -1.47
CA ARG A 91 13.44 -8.41 -0.77
C ARG A 91 13.04 -6.98 -0.43
N PRO A 92 13.60 -6.41 0.63
CA PRO A 92 13.23 -5.06 1.07
C PRO A 92 13.35 -4.03 -0.04
N TRP A 93 12.42 -3.09 -0.06
CA TRP A 93 12.43 -1.98 -1.00
C TRP A 93 13.47 -0.97 -0.56
N THR A 94 14.45 -0.71 -1.41
CA THR A 94 15.56 0.19 -1.11
C THR A 94 15.42 1.52 -1.82
N GLY A 95 14.20 1.91 -2.14
CA GLY A 95 13.96 3.27 -2.58
C GLY A 95 14.05 3.51 -4.06
N GLY A 96 13.60 2.63 -4.86
CA GLY A 96 13.54 2.89 -6.29
C GLY A 96 14.85 2.78 -7.05
N ALA A 97 15.93 2.47 -6.38
CA ALA A 97 17.22 2.24 -7.02
C ALA A 97 17.27 0.88 -7.71
N ARG A 98 16.17 0.25 -7.80
CA ARG A 98 16.07 -1.08 -8.34
C ARG A 98 15.04 -1.15 -9.39
#